data_c54e4abbea732063ad30660e5acb410d
#
_entry.id   c54e4abbea732063ad30660e5acb410d
#
_cell.length_a   1.000
_cell.length_b   1.000
_cell.length_c   1.000
_cell.angle_alpha   90.00
_cell.angle_beta   90.00
_cell.angle_gamma   90.00
#
_symmetry.space_group_name_H-M   'P 1'
#
loop_
_entity.id
_entity.type
_entity.pdbx_description
1 polymer ?
#
loop_
_entity_poly.entity_id
_entity_poly.type
_entity_poly.pdbx_seq_one_letter_code
_entity_poly.pdbx_strand_id
1 'polypeptide(L)'
;MNISTIDLIVFIAYCLLILLVGLFVSRRGKGETQDASNYFLAGRGLAWWAIGASIIASNISAEQFVGMSGSGYAIGLAMATYEWIAALGLLIVAKFFIPIFLEKKIFTMPQFLEERFDRRVKTVMAFFWLAVFIFINLTSILYLGALTIENVMGVPMLAGIIGLAAFAGIYSIYGGLKAVALTDVIQVVFLIGGGLITTYIALDMLGNGEGVISGFTNLCHQAEDKFHLILDKSHPGYMDLPGVSVIIGGLWVANLYYWGCNQYIIQRALAAKSVSEAQNGMLFAGFIKLLIPLLVVIPGIAAFALDAPLEKSDEAYPWLLSNLLPVGVKGIAFAALTAAIVSSLASMMNSISTIFTMDIYRSYLRPKAVERDVDACGRMLGQ
;
A
#
# COMPACT_ATOMS: atom_id res chain seq x y z
N MET A 1 9.36 25.49 1.08
CA MET A 1 9.15 24.97 2.45
C MET A 1 10.47 24.58 3.06
N ASN A 2 10.75 24.92 4.30
CA ASN A 2 12.03 24.56 4.92
C ASN A 2 11.84 23.34 5.81
N ILE A 3 12.21 22.16 5.30
CA ILE A 3 12.46 21.00 6.15
C ILE A 3 13.64 21.34 7.04
N SER A 4 13.49 21.16 8.37
CA SER A 4 14.58 21.38 9.30
C SER A 4 15.69 20.34 9.11
N THR A 5 16.92 20.67 9.50
CA THR A 5 18.03 19.71 9.49
C THR A 5 17.70 18.45 10.31
N ILE A 6 16.94 18.60 11.41
CA ILE A 6 16.52 17.49 12.26
C ILE A 6 15.56 16.56 11.51
N ASP A 7 14.55 17.11 10.81
CA ASP A 7 13.61 16.31 10.01
C ASP A 7 14.32 15.55 8.90
N LEU A 8 15.29 16.18 8.24
CA LEU A 8 16.10 15.54 7.21
C LEU A 8 16.96 14.39 7.78
N ILE A 9 17.58 14.60 8.96
CA ILE A 9 18.35 13.54 9.64
C ILE A 9 17.45 12.35 10.00
N VAL A 10 16.27 12.60 10.57
CA VAL A 10 15.28 11.55 10.90
C VAL A 10 14.86 10.79 9.65
N PHE A 11 14.55 11.49 8.57
CA PHE A 11 14.19 10.89 7.29
C PHE A 11 15.30 10.02 6.70
N ILE A 12 16.55 10.54 6.65
CA ILE A 12 17.70 9.79 6.14
C ILE A 12 17.99 8.57 7.03
N ALA A 13 17.93 8.72 8.35
CA ALA A 13 18.14 7.61 9.29
C ALA A 13 17.09 6.49 9.05
N TYR A 14 15.83 6.85 8.80
CA TYR A 14 14.79 5.90 8.43
C TYR A 14 15.12 5.19 7.10
N CYS A 15 15.47 5.93 6.05
CA CYS A 15 15.82 5.34 4.75
C CYS A 15 17.00 4.36 4.87
N LEU A 16 18.03 4.74 5.64
CA LEU A 16 19.17 3.86 5.91
C LEU A 16 18.76 2.60 6.69
N LEU A 17 17.89 2.74 7.70
CA LEU A 17 17.35 1.60 8.45
C LEU A 17 16.68 0.58 7.52
N ILE A 18 15.77 1.03 6.65
CA ILE A 18 15.06 0.15 5.71
C ILE A 18 16.02 -0.53 4.75
N LEU A 19 16.97 0.21 4.16
CA LEU A 19 17.98 -0.36 3.28
C LEU A 19 18.84 -1.41 3.99
N LEU A 20 19.33 -1.09 5.20
CA LEU A 20 20.15 -2.02 5.98
C LEU A 20 19.38 -3.28 6.36
N VAL A 21 18.14 -3.16 6.81
CA VAL A 21 17.29 -4.32 7.14
C VAL A 21 17.00 -5.14 5.88
N GLY A 22 16.63 -4.50 4.77
CA GLY A 22 16.39 -5.17 3.51
C GLY A 22 17.60 -5.94 3.02
N LEU A 23 18.78 -5.32 3.01
CA LEU A 23 20.04 -5.96 2.62
C LEU A 23 20.48 -7.05 3.60
N PHE A 24 20.25 -6.86 4.92
CA PHE A 24 20.56 -7.87 5.93
C PHE A 24 19.71 -9.13 5.75
N VAL A 25 18.40 -8.95 5.57
CA VAL A 25 17.46 -10.05 5.33
C VAL A 25 17.72 -10.75 4.00
N SER A 26 18.20 -10.00 3.00
CA SER A 26 18.60 -10.54 1.69
C SER A 26 19.84 -11.41 1.73
N ARG A 27 20.65 -11.34 2.81
CA ARG A 27 21.83 -12.24 2.98
C ARG A 27 21.33 -13.66 3.15
N ARG A 28 21.76 -14.51 2.23
CA ARG A 28 21.39 -15.93 2.22
C ARG A 28 22.00 -16.67 3.40
N GLY A 29 21.20 -17.52 4.03
CA GLY A 29 21.71 -18.53 4.94
C GLY A 29 22.61 -19.54 4.19
N LYS A 30 23.64 -20.06 4.86
CA LYS A 30 24.45 -21.18 4.30
C LYS A 30 23.50 -22.35 4.04
N GLY A 31 23.30 -22.72 2.75
CA GLY A 31 22.48 -23.88 2.35
C GLY A 31 21.10 -23.52 1.73
N GLU A 32 20.71 -22.26 1.62
CA GLU A 32 19.49 -21.90 0.90
C GLU A 32 19.65 -22.14 -0.61
N THR A 33 18.75 -22.96 -1.17
CA THR A 33 18.71 -23.25 -2.61
C THR A 33 18.26 -22.03 -3.41
N GLN A 34 18.81 -21.85 -4.61
CA GLN A 34 18.35 -20.84 -5.57
C GLN A 34 17.15 -21.43 -6.30
N ASP A 35 15.96 -21.17 -5.79
CA ASP A 35 14.72 -21.56 -6.46
C ASP A 35 13.70 -20.43 -6.49
N ALA A 36 12.76 -20.52 -7.43
CA ALA A 36 11.70 -19.55 -7.63
C ALA A 36 10.81 -19.37 -6.39
N SER A 37 10.61 -20.43 -5.60
CA SER A 37 9.81 -20.38 -4.38
C SER A 37 10.44 -19.47 -3.32
N ASN A 38 11.77 -19.55 -3.16
CA ASN A 38 12.48 -18.71 -2.20
C ASN A 38 12.45 -17.23 -2.59
N TYR A 39 12.60 -16.91 -3.87
CA TYR A 39 12.60 -15.52 -4.33
C TYR A 39 11.18 -14.91 -4.39
N PHE A 40 10.25 -15.60 -5.05
CA PHE A 40 8.90 -15.04 -5.31
C PHE A 40 7.91 -15.26 -4.18
N LEU A 41 8.07 -16.31 -3.36
CA LEU A 41 7.16 -16.68 -2.28
C LEU A 41 7.84 -16.83 -0.92
N ALA A 42 9.03 -16.23 -0.73
CA ALA A 42 9.74 -16.27 0.55
C ALA A 42 9.89 -17.71 1.12
N GLY A 43 10.03 -18.72 0.24
CA GLY A 43 10.09 -20.13 0.62
C GLY A 43 8.79 -20.65 1.25
N ARG A 44 7.65 -19.95 1.11
CA ARG A 44 6.38 -20.22 1.82
C ARG A 44 6.57 -20.29 3.35
N GLY A 45 7.35 -19.37 3.89
CA GLY A 45 7.74 -19.35 5.31
C GLY A 45 7.16 -18.18 6.10
N LEU A 46 6.31 -17.34 5.52
CA LEU A 46 5.79 -16.15 6.21
C LEU A 46 4.79 -16.50 7.31
N ALA A 47 4.96 -15.85 8.47
CA ALA A 47 4.02 -15.90 9.59
C ALA A 47 2.89 -14.87 9.41
N TRP A 48 1.76 -15.08 10.07
CA TRP A 48 0.55 -14.27 9.95
C TRP A 48 0.78 -12.76 10.15
N TRP A 49 1.58 -12.38 11.16
CA TRP A 49 1.87 -10.98 11.43
C TRP A 49 2.67 -10.29 10.31
N ALA A 50 3.62 -11.01 9.71
CA ALA A 50 4.38 -10.50 8.56
C ALA A 50 3.51 -10.41 7.31
N ILE A 51 2.63 -11.39 7.09
CA ILE A 51 1.66 -11.38 5.99
C ILE A 51 0.73 -10.19 6.11
N GLY A 52 0.08 -10.02 7.27
CA GLY A 52 -0.88 -8.95 7.46
C GLY A 52 -0.25 -7.56 7.41
N ALA A 53 0.92 -7.37 8.04
CA ALA A 53 1.67 -6.13 7.95
C ALA A 53 2.08 -5.84 6.49
N SER A 54 2.60 -6.83 5.76
CA SER A 54 3.01 -6.64 4.37
C SER A 54 1.83 -6.38 3.43
N ILE A 55 0.66 -7.00 3.64
CA ILE A 55 -0.57 -6.70 2.91
C ILE A 55 -0.96 -5.22 3.12
N ILE A 56 -0.93 -4.74 4.35
CA ILE A 56 -1.26 -3.36 4.69
C ILE A 56 -0.24 -2.39 4.11
N ALA A 57 1.06 -2.63 4.31
CA ALA A 57 2.12 -1.78 3.78
C ALA A 57 2.08 -1.68 2.24
N SER A 58 1.76 -2.78 1.56
CA SER A 58 1.65 -2.81 0.10
C SER A 58 0.41 -2.10 -0.41
N ASN A 59 -0.69 -2.12 0.35
CA ASN A 59 -1.94 -1.45 -0.02
C ASN A 59 -1.89 0.04 0.29
N ILE A 60 -1.35 0.45 1.45
CA ILE A 60 -1.30 1.85 1.84
C ILE A 60 -0.12 2.52 1.13
N SER A 61 -0.41 3.22 0.06
CA SER A 61 0.52 3.97 -0.78
C SER A 61 0.31 5.48 -0.65
N ALA A 62 0.97 6.26 -1.50
CA ALA A 62 0.67 7.68 -1.67
C ALA A 62 -0.81 7.93 -2.01
N GLU A 63 -1.43 7.02 -2.78
CA GLU A 63 -2.84 7.09 -3.14
C GLU A 63 -3.75 7.09 -1.91
N GLN A 64 -3.39 6.36 -0.86
CA GLN A 64 -4.14 6.35 0.40
C GLN A 64 -3.91 7.63 1.22
N PHE A 65 -2.66 8.01 1.47
CA PHE A 65 -2.38 9.18 2.30
C PHE A 65 -2.72 10.50 1.61
N VAL A 66 -2.38 10.64 0.35
CA VAL A 66 -2.62 11.87 -0.42
C VAL A 66 -4.02 11.86 -1.01
N GLY A 67 -4.36 10.83 -1.80
CA GLY A 67 -5.62 10.77 -2.51
C GLY A 67 -6.83 10.58 -1.59
N MET A 68 -6.78 9.64 -0.63
CA MET A 68 -7.92 9.41 0.27
C MET A 68 -8.07 10.52 1.32
N SER A 69 -6.99 11.16 1.76
CA SER A 69 -7.06 12.35 2.61
C SER A 69 -7.65 13.54 1.83
N GLY A 70 -7.24 13.72 0.56
CA GLY A 70 -7.85 14.71 -0.32
C GLY A 70 -9.34 14.46 -0.55
N SER A 71 -9.74 13.20 -0.71
CA SER A 71 -11.15 12.81 -0.79
C SER A 71 -11.88 13.04 0.54
N GLY A 72 -11.22 12.83 1.69
CA GLY A 72 -11.73 13.20 3.01
C GLY A 72 -12.02 14.72 3.12
N TYR A 73 -11.09 15.54 2.63
CA TYR A 73 -11.26 17.00 2.52
C TYR A 73 -12.45 17.38 1.63
N ALA A 74 -12.56 16.79 0.42
CA ALA A 74 -13.58 17.13 -0.56
C ALA A 74 -14.96 16.53 -0.24
N ILE A 75 -15.01 15.22 0.10
CA ILE A 75 -16.26 14.44 0.23
C ILE A 75 -16.59 14.16 1.69
N GLY A 76 -15.56 13.90 2.52
CA GLY A 76 -15.73 13.60 3.94
C GLY A 76 -15.71 12.11 4.27
N LEU A 77 -16.41 11.73 5.36
CA LEU A 77 -16.36 10.39 5.97
C LEU A 77 -16.94 9.28 5.08
N ALA A 78 -17.73 9.61 4.07
CA ALA A 78 -18.23 8.65 3.08
C ALA A 78 -17.09 7.81 2.47
N MET A 79 -15.87 8.37 2.34
CA MET A 79 -14.69 7.67 1.86
C MET A 79 -14.25 6.51 2.76
N ALA A 80 -14.60 6.50 4.04
CA ALA A 80 -14.31 5.40 4.95
C ALA A 80 -14.99 4.08 4.54
N THR A 81 -16.07 4.14 3.78
CA THR A 81 -16.79 2.95 3.29
C THR A 81 -15.91 2.06 2.41
N TYR A 82 -14.95 2.62 1.65
CA TYR A 82 -13.96 1.86 0.89
C TYR A 82 -13.13 0.94 1.79
N GLU A 83 -12.65 1.47 2.92
CA GLU A 83 -11.79 0.76 3.85
C GLU A 83 -12.57 -0.29 4.66
N TRP A 84 -13.78 0.03 5.08
CA TRP A 84 -14.60 -0.89 5.88
C TRP A 84 -15.14 -2.05 5.04
N ILE A 85 -15.54 -1.82 3.79
CA ILE A 85 -15.90 -2.90 2.87
C ILE A 85 -14.65 -3.72 2.48
N ALA A 86 -13.48 -3.09 2.38
CA ALA A 86 -12.22 -3.79 2.20
C ALA A 86 -11.94 -4.80 3.33
N ALA A 87 -12.20 -4.41 4.59
CA ALA A 87 -12.07 -5.31 5.73
C ALA A 87 -12.98 -6.55 5.59
N LEU A 88 -14.24 -6.35 5.20
CA LEU A 88 -15.16 -7.46 4.93
C LEU A 88 -14.72 -8.31 3.73
N GLY A 89 -14.20 -7.68 2.66
CA GLY A 89 -13.62 -8.38 1.51
C GLY A 89 -12.45 -9.29 1.92
N LEU A 90 -11.56 -8.80 2.78
CA LEU A 90 -10.45 -9.59 3.34
C LEU A 90 -10.93 -10.82 4.12
N LEU A 91 -12.02 -10.70 4.91
CA LEU A 91 -12.64 -11.84 5.62
C LEU A 91 -13.14 -12.91 4.66
N ILE A 92 -13.82 -12.50 3.58
CA ILE A 92 -14.34 -13.41 2.55
C ILE A 92 -13.19 -14.12 1.85
N VAL A 93 -12.18 -13.38 1.42
CA VAL A 93 -11.00 -13.93 0.75
C VAL A 93 -10.24 -14.89 1.66
N ALA A 94 -10.03 -14.52 2.92
CA ALA A 94 -9.37 -15.38 3.90
C ALA A 94 -10.07 -16.72 4.06
N LYS A 95 -11.42 -16.71 4.14
CA LYS A 95 -12.21 -17.90 4.40
C LYS A 95 -12.37 -18.79 3.16
N PHE A 96 -12.61 -18.22 1.99
CA PHE A 96 -13.03 -18.97 0.81
C PHE A 96 -11.95 -19.11 -0.26
N PHE A 97 -11.09 -18.08 -0.49
CA PHE A 97 -10.13 -18.09 -1.59
C PHE A 97 -8.79 -18.67 -1.16
N ILE A 98 -8.29 -18.28 0.00
CA ILE A 98 -6.97 -18.70 0.50
C ILE A 98 -6.80 -20.21 0.59
N PRO A 99 -7.75 -21.00 1.15
CA PRO A 99 -7.60 -22.45 1.20
C PRO A 99 -7.39 -23.05 -0.19
N ILE A 100 -8.17 -22.61 -1.19
CA ILE A 100 -8.09 -23.08 -2.58
C ILE A 100 -6.72 -22.75 -3.19
N PHE A 101 -6.25 -21.51 -3.03
CA PHE A 101 -4.99 -21.07 -3.63
C PHE A 101 -3.76 -21.78 -3.04
N LEU A 102 -3.75 -22.01 -1.73
CA LEU A 102 -2.65 -22.70 -1.07
C LEU A 102 -2.65 -24.20 -1.34
N GLU A 103 -3.81 -24.84 -1.43
CA GLU A 103 -3.94 -26.24 -1.84
C GLU A 103 -3.36 -26.47 -3.23
N LYS A 104 -3.67 -25.58 -4.16
CA LYS A 104 -3.18 -25.64 -5.54
C LYS A 104 -1.73 -25.20 -5.72
N LYS A 105 -1.10 -24.67 -4.66
CA LYS A 105 0.31 -24.22 -4.65
C LYS A 105 0.67 -23.26 -5.80
N ILE A 106 -0.26 -22.43 -6.21
CA ILE A 106 -0.05 -21.45 -7.29
C ILE A 106 1.03 -20.42 -6.89
N PHE A 107 1.70 -19.83 -7.89
CA PHE A 107 2.61 -18.71 -7.75
C PHE A 107 1.94 -17.39 -8.13
N THR A 108 1.07 -17.46 -9.13
CA THR A 108 0.45 -16.27 -9.72
C THR A 108 -1.04 -16.47 -9.96
N MET A 109 -1.79 -15.37 -9.99
CA MET A 109 -3.21 -15.42 -10.35
C MET A 109 -3.44 -15.86 -11.81
N PRO A 110 -2.60 -15.52 -12.80
CA PRO A 110 -2.70 -16.13 -14.12
C PRO A 110 -2.63 -17.66 -14.11
N GLN A 111 -1.78 -18.28 -13.25
CA GLN A 111 -1.74 -19.74 -13.11
C GLN A 111 -3.06 -20.33 -12.59
N PHE A 112 -3.71 -19.66 -11.64
CA PHE A 112 -5.03 -20.07 -11.17
C PHE A 112 -6.06 -20.05 -12.30
N LEU A 113 -6.01 -19.05 -13.17
CA LEU A 113 -6.89 -18.95 -14.32
C LEU A 113 -6.58 -20.02 -15.38
N GLU A 114 -5.31 -20.44 -15.54
CA GLU A 114 -4.94 -21.58 -16.40
C GLU A 114 -5.62 -22.88 -15.96
N GLU A 115 -5.62 -23.14 -14.64
CA GLU A 115 -6.27 -24.33 -14.09
C GLU A 115 -7.80 -24.29 -14.19
N ARG A 116 -8.40 -23.10 -14.10
CA ARG A 116 -9.85 -22.92 -14.17
C ARG A 116 -10.40 -22.91 -15.59
N PHE A 117 -9.63 -22.38 -16.53
CA PHE A 117 -10.02 -22.18 -17.93
C PHE A 117 -9.00 -22.86 -18.86
N ASP A 118 -8.03 -22.09 -19.38
CA ASP A 118 -6.99 -22.60 -20.27
C ASP A 118 -5.73 -21.70 -20.27
N ARG A 119 -4.72 -22.13 -21.01
CA ARG A 119 -3.45 -21.41 -21.18
C ARG A 119 -3.61 -20.08 -21.91
N ARG A 120 -4.63 -19.91 -22.74
CA ARG A 120 -4.87 -18.65 -23.49
C ARG A 120 -5.35 -17.58 -22.53
N VAL A 121 -6.30 -17.92 -21.65
CA VAL A 121 -6.79 -17.00 -20.61
C VAL A 121 -5.65 -16.58 -19.69
N LYS A 122 -4.80 -17.53 -19.23
CA LYS A 122 -3.58 -17.21 -18.46
C LYS A 122 -2.74 -16.15 -19.16
N THR A 123 -2.43 -16.36 -20.43
CA THR A 123 -1.52 -15.50 -21.19
C THR A 123 -2.09 -14.10 -21.38
N VAL A 124 -3.36 -14.01 -21.80
CA VAL A 124 -4.03 -12.70 -21.97
C VAL A 124 -4.06 -11.94 -20.65
N MET A 125 -4.40 -12.60 -19.55
CA MET A 125 -4.46 -11.96 -18.25
C MET A 125 -3.07 -11.59 -17.70
N ALA A 126 -2.04 -12.38 -17.98
CA ALA A 126 -0.66 -12.04 -17.62
C ALA A 126 -0.22 -10.73 -18.31
N PHE A 127 -0.43 -10.60 -19.62
CA PHE A 127 -0.13 -9.38 -20.36
C PHE A 127 -0.98 -8.20 -19.89
N PHE A 128 -2.27 -8.41 -19.62
CA PHE A 128 -3.17 -7.38 -19.11
C PHE A 128 -2.68 -6.84 -17.76
N TRP A 129 -2.39 -7.71 -16.78
CA TRP A 129 -1.89 -7.28 -15.47
C TRP A 129 -0.53 -6.61 -15.55
N LEU A 130 0.39 -7.11 -16.39
CA LEU A 130 1.67 -6.44 -16.59
C LEU A 130 1.49 -5.02 -17.14
N ALA A 131 0.60 -4.86 -18.12
CA ALA A 131 0.30 -3.53 -18.67
C ALA A 131 -0.31 -2.61 -17.60
N VAL A 132 -1.30 -3.09 -16.83
CA VAL A 132 -1.92 -2.31 -15.74
C VAL A 132 -0.89 -1.94 -14.67
N PHE A 133 -0.06 -2.88 -14.23
CA PHE A 133 0.92 -2.61 -13.18
C PHE A 133 1.99 -1.62 -13.63
N ILE A 134 2.50 -1.75 -14.87
CA ILE A 134 3.57 -0.89 -15.37
C ILE A 134 3.04 0.51 -15.73
N PHE A 135 1.99 0.58 -16.56
CA PHE A 135 1.55 1.85 -17.15
C PHE A 135 0.56 2.63 -16.28
N ILE A 136 -0.14 1.97 -15.35
CA ILE A 136 -1.13 2.63 -14.50
C ILE A 136 -0.61 2.71 -13.06
N ASN A 137 -0.44 1.58 -12.39
CA ASN A 137 -0.18 1.57 -10.96
C ASN A 137 1.20 2.13 -10.57
N LEU A 138 2.28 1.66 -11.21
CA LEU A 138 3.63 2.21 -10.93
C LEU A 138 3.70 3.70 -11.25
N THR A 139 3.10 4.10 -12.37
CA THR A 139 3.07 5.51 -12.77
C THR A 139 2.33 6.38 -11.76
N SER A 140 1.14 5.93 -11.30
CA SER A 140 0.35 6.64 -10.30
C SER A 140 1.11 6.78 -8.97
N ILE A 141 1.68 5.69 -8.46
CA ILE A 141 2.42 5.69 -7.18
C ILE A 141 3.66 6.57 -7.27
N LEU A 142 4.43 6.49 -8.37
CA LEU A 142 5.62 7.32 -8.57
C LEU A 142 5.26 8.79 -8.71
N TYR A 143 4.19 9.12 -9.45
CA TYR A 143 3.72 10.48 -9.63
C TYR A 143 3.28 11.11 -8.30
N LEU A 144 2.36 10.48 -7.58
CA LEU A 144 1.85 10.99 -6.29
C LEU A 144 2.95 11.02 -5.22
N GLY A 145 3.85 10.04 -5.23
CA GLY A 145 5.00 10.02 -4.35
C GLY A 145 5.98 11.17 -4.62
N ALA A 146 6.31 11.40 -5.88
CA ALA A 146 7.19 12.50 -6.29
C ALA A 146 6.56 13.87 -6.06
N LEU A 147 5.25 14.01 -6.32
CA LEU A 147 4.48 15.22 -6.01
C LEU A 147 4.56 15.56 -4.51
N THR A 148 4.45 14.56 -3.67
CA THR A 148 4.60 14.76 -2.22
C THR A 148 6.01 15.21 -1.83
N ILE A 149 7.05 14.59 -2.41
CA ILE A 149 8.44 14.98 -2.19
C ILE A 149 8.69 16.41 -2.68
N GLU A 150 8.14 16.79 -3.83
CA GLU A 150 8.23 18.14 -4.37
C GLU A 150 7.56 19.14 -3.43
N ASN A 151 6.33 18.89 -3.00
CA ASN A 151 5.58 19.79 -2.12
C ASN A 151 6.21 19.93 -0.72
N VAL A 152 6.77 18.84 -0.17
CA VAL A 152 7.33 18.85 1.21
C VAL A 152 8.79 19.25 1.22
N MET A 153 9.60 18.78 0.27
CA MET A 153 11.06 19.00 0.27
C MET A 153 11.54 20.01 -0.78
N GLY A 154 10.69 20.41 -1.72
CA GLY A 154 11.11 21.26 -2.85
C GLY A 154 12.03 20.58 -3.86
N VAL A 155 12.09 19.24 -3.85
CA VAL A 155 12.88 18.46 -4.81
C VAL A 155 12.11 18.38 -6.13
N PRO A 156 12.73 18.68 -7.29
CA PRO A 156 12.03 18.59 -8.57
C PRO A 156 11.40 17.21 -8.80
N MET A 157 10.18 17.16 -9.34
CA MET A 157 9.39 15.95 -9.54
C MET A 157 10.18 14.82 -10.22
N LEU A 158 10.94 15.11 -11.28
CA LEU A 158 11.73 14.11 -11.98
C LEU A 158 12.80 13.46 -11.08
N ALA A 159 13.46 14.25 -10.23
CA ALA A 159 14.44 13.74 -9.27
C ALA A 159 13.75 12.89 -8.19
N GLY A 160 12.55 13.28 -7.75
CA GLY A 160 11.70 12.50 -6.85
C GLY A 160 11.33 11.14 -7.43
N ILE A 161 10.88 11.10 -8.69
CA ILE A 161 10.53 9.85 -9.40
C ILE A 161 11.75 8.92 -9.47
N ILE A 162 12.90 9.43 -9.94
CA ILE A 162 14.12 8.63 -10.09
C ILE A 162 14.61 8.14 -8.72
N GLY A 163 14.58 9.00 -7.70
CA GLY A 163 14.99 8.65 -6.35
C GLY A 163 14.13 7.55 -5.73
N LEU A 164 12.81 7.66 -5.84
CA LEU A 164 11.87 6.64 -5.34
C LEU A 164 12.02 5.31 -6.07
N ALA A 165 12.11 5.33 -7.40
CA ALA A 165 12.29 4.13 -8.20
C ALA A 165 13.62 3.43 -7.88
N ALA A 166 14.73 4.17 -7.80
CA ALA A 166 16.03 3.63 -7.45
C ALA A 166 16.04 3.05 -6.01
N PHE A 167 15.45 3.76 -5.06
CA PHE A 167 15.39 3.30 -3.67
C PHE A 167 14.58 2.00 -3.52
N ALA A 168 13.38 1.92 -4.13
CA ALA A 168 12.56 0.72 -4.11
C ALA A 168 13.25 -0.45 -4.85
N GLY A 169 13.89 -0.17 -6.00
CA GLY A 169 14.60 -1.16 -6.80
C GLY A 169 15.75 -1.81 -6.05
N ILE A 170 16.60 -1.04 -5.40
CA ILE A 170 17.83 -1.53 -4.76
C ILE A 170 17.53 -2.70 -3.79
N TYR A 171 16.60 -2.56 -2.86
CA TYR A 171 16.37 -3.63 -1.89
C TYR A 171 15.43 -4.72 -2.40
N SER A 172 14.50 -4.40 -3.32
CA SER A 172 13.58 -5.38 -3.90
C SER A 172 14.32 -6.43 -4.74
N ILE A 173 15.30 -6.00 -5.55
CA ILE A 173 16.09 -6.86 -6.42
C ILE A 173 16.86 -7.92 -5.63
N TYR A 174 17.52 -7.52 -4.55
CA TYR A 174 18.39 -8.42 -3.80
C TYR A 174 17.62 -9.40 -2.89
N GLY A 175 16.51 -8.98 -2.34
CA GLY A 175 15.83 -9.72 -1.27
C GLY A 175 14.57 -10.47 -1.67
N GLY A 176 13.99 -10.20 -2.81
CA GLY A 176 12.72 -10.78 -3.22
C GLY A 176 11.61 -10.54 -2.18
N LEU A 177 10.57 -11.36 -2.21
CA LEU A 177 9.40 -11.20 -1.33
C LEU A 177 9.74 -11.26 0.17
N LYS A 178 10.75 -12.03 0.58
CA LYS A 178 11.12 -12.17 2.00
C LYS A 178 11.61 -10.84 2.58
N ALA A 179 12.49 -10.14 1.86
CA ALA A 179 13.00 -8.85 2.31
C ALA A 179 11.89 -7.79 2.29
N VAL A 180 11.09 -7.74 1.23
CA VAL A 180 9.95 -6.82 1.13
C VAL A 180 9.00 -7.03 2.31
N ALA A 181 8.55 -8.26 2.58
CA ALA A 181 7.60 -8.54 3.66
C ALA A 181 8.14 -8.18 5.06
N LEU A 182 9.43 -8.34 5.33
CA LEU A 182 10.01 -8.00 6.63
C LEU A 182 10.30 -6.49 6.78
N THR A 183 10.69 -5.80 5.71
CA THR A 183 10.76 -4.33 5.73
C THR A 183 9.37 -3.69 5.86
N ASP A 184 8.35 -4.28 5.25
CA ASP A 184 6.96 -3.84 5.34
C ASP A 184 6.45 -3.81 6.79
N VAL A 185 6.89 -4.73 7.65
CA VAL A 185 6.53 -4.73 9.09
C VAL A 185 7.00 -3.44 9.77
N ILE A 186 8.24 -3.03 9.50
CA ILE A 186 8.79 -1.78 10.05
C ILE A 186 8.01 -0.59 9.45
N GLN A 187 7.78 -0.63 8.15
CA GLN A 187 7.07 0.43 7.43
C GLN A 187 5.65 0.64 7.95
N VAL A 188 4.90 -0.43 8.24
CA VAL A 188 3.56 -0.34 8.83
C VAL A 188 3.57 0.33 10.21
N VAL A 189 4.58 0.07 11.04
CA VAL A 189 4.70 0.73 12.35
C VAL A 189 4.88 2.24 12.18
N PHE A 190 5.78 2.67 11.28
CA PHE A 190 5.95 4.09 10.98
C PHE A 190 4.72 4.72 10.36
N LEU A 191 4.05 4.00 9.45
CA LEU A 191 2.85 4.43 8.76
C LEU A 191 1.69 4.67 9.73
N ILE A 192 1.39 3.70 10.60
CA ILE A 192 0.33 3.84 11.60
C ILE A 192 0.72 4.92 12.62
N GLY A 193 1.96 4.90 13.13
CA GLY A 193 2.44 5.88 14.08
C GLY A 193 2.41 7.30 13.54
N GLY A 194 2.93 7.53 12.33
CA GLY A 194 2.92 8.84 11.67
C GLY A 194 1.51 9.36 11.38
N GLY A 195 0.62 8.47 10.89
CA GLY A 195 -0.79 8.81 10.67
C GLY A 195 -1.51 9.18 11.96
N LEU A 196 -1.35 8.40 13.05
CA LEU A 196 -1.94 8.71 14.35
C LEU A 196 -1.42 10.03 14.94
N ILE A 197 -0.12 10.29 14.83
CA ILE A 197 0.47 11.55 15.31
C ILE A 197 -0.11 12.73 14.53
N THR A 198 -0.22 12.63 13.21
CA THR A 198 -0.80 13.68 12.37
C THR A 198 -2.25 13.94 12.75
N THR A 199 -3.06 12.88 12.92
CA THR A 199 -4.45 12.97 13.35
C THR A 199 -4.56 13.61 14.74
N TYR A 200 -3.72 13.16 15.68
CA TYR A 200 -3.68 13.69 17.04
C TYR A 200 -3.44 15.21 17.04
N ILE A 201 -2.41 15.67 16.33
CA ILE A 201 -2.04 17.08 16.30
C ILE A 201 -3.12 17.93 15.58
N ALA A 202 -3.69 17.43 14.50
CA ALA A 202 -4.77 18.11 13.79
C ALA A 202 -6.03 18.29 14.68
N LEU A 203 -6.39 17.26 15.42
CA LEU A 203 -7.51 17.31 16.36
C LEU A 203 -7.23 18.21 17.58
N ASP A 204 -6.02 18.15 18.14
CA ASP A 204 -5.64 18.99 19.27
C ASP A 204 -5.68 20.48 18.90
N MET A 205 -5.27 20.84 17.68
CA MET A 205 -5.40 22.22 17.16
C MET A 205 -6.86 22.65 17.06
N LEU A 206 -7.74 21.79 16.54
CA LEU A 206 -9.19 22.06 16.49
C LEU A 206 -9.82 22.14 17.89
N GLY A 207 -9.21 21.46 18.87
CA GLY A 207 -9.59 21.54 20.28
C GLY A 207 -9.04 22.75 21.03
N ASN A 208 -8.30 23.64 20.38
CA ASN A 208 -7.62 24.78 21.00
C ASN A 208 -6.74 24.39 22.20
N GLY A 209 -6.13 23.19 22.16
CA GLY A 209 -5.32 22.64 23.25
C GLY A 209 -6.09 21.98 24.40
N GLU A 210 -7.41 21.87 24.28
CA GLU A 210 -8.26 21.15 25.26
C GLU A 210 -8.25 19.63 25.06
N GLY A 211 -7.49 19.14 24.07
CA GLY A 211 -7.28 17.72 23.76
C GLY A 211 -8.14 17.18 22.63
N VAL A 212 -7.82 15.94 22.24
CA VAL A 212 -8.36 15.29 21.04
C VAL A 212 -9.88 15.10 21.06
N ILE A 213 -10.49 14.88 22.22
CA ILE A 213 -11.95 14.68 22.33
C ILE A 213 -12.67 15.99 22.02
N SER A 214 -12.23 17.10 22.62
CA SER A 214 -12.75 18.44 22.31
C SER A 214 -12.55 18.77 20.81
N GLY A 215 -11.36 18.48 20.29
CA GLY A 215 -11.04 18.67 18.88
C GLY A 215 -11.92 17.86 17.94
N PHE A 216 -12.21 16.60 18.25
CA PHE A 216 -13.10 15.76 17.46
C PHE A 216 -14.56 16.28 17.51
N THR A 217 -15.00 16.72 18.68
CA THR A 217 -16.34 17.34 18.84
C THR A 217 -16.44 18.61 18.00
N ASN A 218 -15.43 19.48 18.07
CA ASN A 218 -15.37 20.70 17.26
C ASN A 218 -15.33 20.39 15.76
N LEU A 219 -14.57 19.37 15.35
CA LEU A 219 -14.52 18.90 13.98
C LEU A 219 -15.92 18.48 13.47
N CYS A 220 -16.66 17.69 14.27
CA CYS A 220 -18.01 17.27 13.94
C CYS A 220 -18.99 18.44 13.78
N HIS A 221 -18.83 19.50 14.59
CA HIS A 221 -19.68 20.69 14.49
C HIS A 221 -19.29 21.60 13.32
N GLN A 222 -17.99 21.80 13.07
CA GLN A 222 -17.51 22.69 12.01
C GLN A 222 -17.65 22.09 10.61
N ALA A 223 -17.62 20.77 10.51
CA ALA A 223 -17.67 20.03 9.25
C ALA A 223 -18.81 19.01 9.24
N GLU A 224 -20.00 19.38 9.74
CA GLU A 224 -21.16 18.48 9.87
C GLU A 224 -21.50 17.78 8.55
N ASP A 225 -21.47 18.50 7.43
CA ASP A 225 -21.73 17.98 6.08
C ASP A 225 -20.73 16.87 5.66
N LYS A 226 -19.54 16.80 6.28
CA LYS A 226 -18.51 15.81 5.98
C LYS A 226 -18.66 14.49 6.74
N PHE A 227 -19.60 14.41 7.70
CA PHE A 227 -19.78 13.22 8.53
C PHE A 227 -20.88 12.26 8.04
N HIS A 228 -21.34 12.42 6.81
CA HIS A 228 -22.27 11.49 6.18
C HIS A 228 -21.50 10.28 5.56
N LEU A 229 -21.94 9.06 5.92
CA LEU A 229 -21.39 7.82 5.33
C LEU A 229 -21.99 7.48 3.97
N ILE A 230 -23.22 7.92 3.74
CA ILE A 230 -23.96 7.69 2.50
C ILE A 230 -24.36 9.06 1.97
N LEU A 231 -23.89 9.36 0.77
CA LEU A 231 -24.17 10.65 0.14
C LEU A 231 -25.55 10.66 -0.49
N ASP A 232 -26.27 11.76 -0.31
CA ASP A 232 -27.51 12.04 -1.03
C ASP A 232 -27.23 12.48 -2.47
N LYS A 233 -28.23 12.31 -3.34
CA LYS A 233 -28.13 12.70 -4.76
C LYS A 233 -27.85 14.18 -4.98
N SER A 234 -28.17 15.03 -4.01
CA SER A 234 -27.91 16.47 -4.04
C SER A 234 -26.47 16.83 -3.67
N HIS A 235 -25.70 15.88 -3.09
CA HIS A 235 -24.35 16.16 -2.66
C HIS A 235 -23.39 16.29 -3.87
N PRO A 236 -22.50 17.30 -3.93
CA PRO A 236 -21.60 17.51 -5.06
C PRO A 236 -20.72 16.28 -5.39
N GLY A 237 -20.26 15.54 -4.37
CA GLY A 237 -19.47 14.33 -4.51
C GLY A 237 -20.27 13.04 -4.81
N TYR A 238 -21.59 13.14 -5.05
CA TYR A 238 -22.42 11.96 -5.28
C TYR A 238 -22.01 11.15 -6.51
N MET A 239 -21.51 11.80 -7.56
CA MET A 239 -21.07 11.12 -8.78
C MET A 239 -19.78 10.34 -8.56
N ASP A 240 -18.94 10.76 -7.61
CA ASP A 240 -17.68 10.07 -7.27
C ASP A 240 -17.95 8.87 -6.35
N LEU A 241 -18.96 8.97 -5.48
CA LEU A 241 -19.36 7.92 -4.55
C LEU A 241 -20.90 7.81 -4.48
N PRO A 242 -21.56 7.14 -5.48
CA PRO A 242 -23.00 7.12 -5.64
C PRO A 242 -23.76 6.35 -4.54
N GLY A 243 -23.66 6.77 -3.29
CA GLY A 243 -24.49 6.33 -2.17
C GLY A 243 -24.60 4.81 -2.00
N VAL A 244 -25.80 4.32 -1.74
CA VAL A 244 -26.06 2.88 -1.44
C VAL A 244 -25.71 1.96 -2.60
N SER A 245 -25.82 2.40 -3.86
CA SER A 245 -25.53 1.58 -5.03
C SER A 245 -24.06 1.12 -5.11
N VAL A 246 -23.14 1.99 -4.69
CA VAL A 246 -21.71 1.66 -4.62
C VAL A 246 -21.45 0.64 -3.50
N ILE A 247 -22.05 0.85 -2.33
CA ILE A 247 -21.87 -0.02 -1.16
C ILE A 247 -22.39 -1.42 -1.42
N ILE A 248 -23.57 -1.57 -2.04
CA ILE A 248 -24.17 -2.89 -2.31
C ILE A 248 -23.56 -3.58 -3.54
N GLY A 249 -23.13 -2.81 -4.55
CA GLY A 249 -22.69 -3.33 -5.84
C GLY A 249 -21.19 -3.16 -6.10
N GLY A 250 -20.78 -2.00 -6.60
CA GLY A 250 -19.45 -1.78 -7.16
C GLY A 250 -18.29 -2.05 -6.21
N LEU A 251 -18.40 -1.67 -4.95
CA LEU A 251 -17.34 -1.86 -3.96
C LEU A 251 -17.05 -3.34 -3.67
N TRP A 252 -18.06 -4.22 -3.72
CA TRP A 252 -17.84 -5.66 -3.53
C TRP A 252 -17.03 -6.26 -4.67
N VAL A 253 -17.37 -5.92 -5.91
CA VAL A 253 -16.62 -6.38 -7.08
C VAL A 253 -15.18 -5.90 -7.02
N ALA A 254 -14.96 -4.62 -6.74
CA ALA A 254 -13.63 -4.03 -6.64
C ALA A 254 -12.81 -4.67 -5.50
N ASN A 255 -13.40 -4.83 -4.32
CA ASN A 255 -12.70 -5.38 -3.15
C ASN A 255 -12.41 -6.87 -3.28
N LEU A 256 -13.34 -7.68 -3.79
CA LEU A 256 -13.08 -9.11 -4.01
C LEU A 256 -11.98 -9.32 -5.06
N TYR A 257 -11.98 -8.52 -6.14
CA TYR A 257 -10.87 -8.52 -7.10
C TYR A 257 -9.55 -8.09 -6.44
N TYR A 258 -9.55 -6.95 -5.75
CA TYR A 258 -8.32 -6.36 -5.21
C TYR A 258 -7.66 -7.27 -4.16
N TRP A 259 -8.43 -7.77 -3.20
CA TRP A 259 -7.89 -8.58 -2.09
C TRP A 259 -7.69 -10.05 -2.46
N GLY A 260 -8.49 -10.58 -3.40
CA GLY A 260 -8.47 -12.00 -3.77
C GLY A 260 -7.71 -12.32 -5.04
N CYS A 261 -7.66 -11.41 -6.03
CA CYS A 261 -7.14 -11.71 -7.37
C CYS A 261 -5.99 -10.80 -7.80
N ASN A 262 -5.71 -9.72 -7.09
CA ASN A 262 -4.62 -8.83 -7.43
C ASN A 262 -3.28 -9.41 -6.95
N GLN A 263 -2.37 -9.66 -7.88
CA GLN A 263 -1.12 -10.38 -7.63
C GLN A 263 -0.27 -9.72 -6.52
N TYR A 264 -0.05 -8.41 -6.57
CA TYR A 264 0.85 -7.76 -5.62
C TYR A 264 0.31 -7.72 -4.18
N ILE A 265 -0.96 -7.99 -3.98
CA ILE A 265 -1.58 -8.15 -2.66
C ILE A 265 -1.57 -9.62 -2.22
N ILE A 266 -2.19 -10.50 -3.04
CA ILE A 266 -2.41 -11.89 -2.65
C ILE A 266 -1.11 -12.71 -2.55
N GLN A 267 -0.04 -12.28 -3.23
CA GLN A 267 1.25 -12.96 -3.22
C GLN A 267 1.83 -13.16 -1.80
N ARG A 268 1.54 -12.25 -0.86
CA ARG A 268 1.94 -12.36 0.55
C ARG A 268 1.24 -13.54 1.22
N ALA A 269 -0.04 -13.70 0.98
CA ALA A 269 -0.81 -14.82 1.52
C ALA A 269 -0.39 -16.15 0.90
N LEU A 270 -0.03 -16.16 -0.40
CA LEU A 270 0.53 -17.35 -1.08
C LEU A 270 1.89 -17.77 -0.51
N ALA A 271 2.62 -16.86 0.11
CA ALA A 271 3.92 -17.11 0.76
C ALA A 271 3.80 -17.61 2.21
N ALA A 272 2.60 -17.86 2.70
CA ALA A 272 2.35 -18.36 4.04
C ALA A 272 2.87 -19.77 4.25
N LYS A 273 3.32 -20.07 5.49
CA LYS A 273 3.73 -21.43 5.88
C LYS A 273 2.56 -22.39 6.12
N SER A 274 1.34 -21.88 6.27
CA SER A 274 0.12 -22.70 6.37
C SER A 274 -1.12 -21.88 6.01
N VAL A 275 -2.24 -22.56 5.75
CA VAL A 275 -3.55 -21.92 5.50
C VAL A 275 -3.94 -21.04 6.69
N SER A 276 -3.77 -21.51 7.91
CA SER A 276 -4.09 -20.76 9.13
C SER A 276 -3.27 -19.47 9.26
N GLU A 277 -1.98 -19.52 8.94
CA GLU A 277 -1.13 -18.31 8.95
C GLU A 277 -1.57 -17.30 7.89
N ALA A 278 -1.94 -17.75 6.70
CA ALA A 278 -2.47 -16.85 5.67
C ALA A 278 -3.80 -16.23 6.08
N GLN A 279 -4.73 -17.03 6.60
CA GLN A 279 -6.02 -16.55 7.07
C GLN A 279 -5.87 -15.54 8.20
N ASN A 280 -5.08 -15.86 9.23
CA ASN A 280 -4.83 -14.96 10.36
C ASN A 280 -4.14 -13.65 9.89
N GLY A 281 -3.24 -13.72 8.92
CA GLY A 281 -2.62 -12.54 8.32
C GLY A 281 -3.64 -11.63 7.63
N MET A 282 -4.56 -12.21 6.86
CA MET A 282 -5.62 -11.44 6.22
C MET A 282 -6.63 -10.87 7.22
N LEU A 283 -6.94 -11.60 8.30
CA LEU A 283 -7.78 -11.10 9.40
C LEU A 283 -7.12 -9.91 10.09
N PHE A 284 -5.82 -10.00 10.36
CA PHE A 284 -5.04 -8.91 10.94
C PHE A 284 -5.02 -7.68 10.03
N ALA A 285 -4.82 -7.87 8.72
CA ALA A 285 -4.93 -6.78 7.75
C ALA A 285 -6.34 -6.16 7.75
N GLY A 286 -7.39 -6.98 7.80
CA GLY A 286 -8.78 -6.53 7.90
C GLY A 286 -9.03 -5.69 9.15
N PHE A 287 -8.48 -6.09 10.29
CA PHE A 287 -8.57 -5.30 11.52
C PHE A 287 -7.90 -3.93 11.39
N ILE A 288 -6.69 -3.87 10.81
CA ILE A 288 -6.00 -2.59 10.58
C ILE A 288 -6.82 -1.71 9.62
N LYS A 289 -7.46 -2.29 8.59
CA LYS A 289 -8.32 -1.57 7.65
C LYS A 289 -9.45 -0.76 8.32
N LEU A 290 -9.98 -1.25 9.42
CA LEU A 290 -10.99 -0.51 10.19
C LEU A 290 -10.44 0.79 10.78
N LEU A 291 -9.13 0.86 11.04
CA LEU A 291 -8.46 2.02 11.63
C LEU A 291 -7.95 3.02 10.58
N ILE A 292 -7.82 2.61 9.31
CA ILE A 292 -7.25 3.46 8.25
C ILE A 292 -8.00 4.79 8.07
N PRO A 293 -9.35 4.86 8.10
CA PRO A 293 -10.04 6.15 8.00
C PRO A 293 -9.62 7.16 9.09
N LEU A 294 -9.25 6.68 10.28
CA LEU A 294 -8.72 7.53 11.34
C LEU A 294 -7.36 8.13 10.97
N LEU A 295 -6.56 7.43 10.18
CA LEU A 295 -5.20 7.85 9.79
C LEU A 295 -5.17 8.76 8.56
N VAL A 296 -6.18 8.66 7.68
CA VAL A 296 -6.16 9.36 6.39
C VAL A 296 -7.41 10.20 6.13
N VAL A 297 -8.62 9.73 6.44
CA VAL A 297 -9.87 10.46 6.15
C VAL A 297 -10.09 11.57 7.17
N ILE A 298 -9.97 11.27 8.46
CA ILE A 298 -10.14 12.28 9.53
C ILE A 298 -9.15 13.44 9.40
N PRO A 299 -7.84 13.23 9.12
CA PRO A 299 -6.95 14.35 8.82
C PRO A 299 -7.40 15.20 7.63
N GLY A 300 -7.92 14.58 6.55
CA GLY A 300 -8.46 15.32 5.42
C GLY A 300 -9.64 16.23 5.80
N ILE A 301 -10.57 15.71 6.60
CA ILE A 301 -11.69 16.51 7.13
C ILE A 301 -11.17 17.61 8.09
N ALA A 302 -10.15 17.32 8.89
CA ALA A 302 -9.53 18.30 9.78
C ALA A 302 -8.85 19.43 8.99
N ALA A 303 -8.19 19.14 7.87
CA ALA A 303 -7.65 20.17 6.98
C ALA A 303 -8.74 21.09 6.42
N PHE A 304 -9.93 20.54 6.11
CA PHE A 304 -11.10 21.32 5.71
C PHE A 304 -11.58 22.23 6.84
N ALA A 305 -11.76 21.71 8.06
CA ALA A 305 -12.20 22.48 9.21
C ALA A 305 -11.18 23.54 9.68
N LEU A 306 -9.90 23.36 9.34
CA LEU A 306 -8.84 24.34 9.60
C LEU A 306 -8.72 25.39 8.48
N ASP A 307 -9.65 25.45 7.54
CA ASP A 307 -9.64 26.38 6.40
C ASP A 307 -8.30 26.36 5.63
N ALA A 308 -7.75 25.16 5.40
CA ALA A 308 -6.48 25.02 4.68
C ALA A 308 -6.58 25.64 3.27
N PRO A 309 -5.68 26.57 2.89
CA PRO A 309 -5.72 27.26 1.60
C PRO A 309 -5.17 26.36 0.49
N LEU A 310 -5.96 25.40 0.03
CA LEU A 310 -5.57 24.40 -0.95
C LEU A 310 -6.11 24.75 -2.35
N GLU A 311 -5.28 24.58 -3.39
CA GLU A 311 -5.73 24.66 -4.77
C GLU A 311 -6.38 23.33 -5.22
N LYS A 312 -5.86 22.22 -4.70
CA LYS A 312 -6.34 20.86 -4.97
C LYS A 312 -6.52 20.08 -3.66
N SER A 313 -7.55 19.27 -3.60
CA SER A 313 -7.84 18.43 -2.42
C SER A 313 -6.67 17.50 -2.06
N ASP A 314 -5.92 16.99 -3.04
CA ASP A 314 -4.76 16.12 -2.80
C ASP A 314 -3.61 16.80 -2.03
N GLU A 315 -3.64 18.11 -1.90
CA GLU A 315 -2.68 18.86 -1.08
C GLU A 315 -3.00 18.81 0.42
N ALA A 316 -4.14 18.25 0.83
CA ALA A 316 -4.60 18.25 2.23
C ALA A 316 -3.59 17.59 3.17
N TYR A 317 -3.15 16.36 2.88
CA TYR A 317 -2.20 15.67 3.75
C TYR A 317 -0.79 16.29 3.73
N PRO A 318 -0.20 16.62 2.57
CA PRO A 318 1.03 17.41 2.52
C PRO A 318 0.96 18.75 3.27
N TRP A 319 -0.17 19.44 3.21
CA TRP A 319 -0.37 20.69 3.95
C TRP A 319 -0.34 20.48 5.45
N LEU A 320 -1.05 19.46 5.96
CA LEU A 320 -1.02 19.09 7.38
C LEU A 320 0.40 18.79 7.86
N LEU A 321 1.15 17.97 7.09
CA LEU A 321 2.53 17.64 7.42
C LEU A 321 3.42 18.90 7.51
N SER A 322 3.20 19.84 6.61
CA SER A 322 4.04 20.99 6.46
C SER A 322 3.77 22.09 7.48
N ASN A 323 2.49 22.29 7.82
CA ASN A 323 2.05 23.45 8.61
C ASN A 323 1.76 23.12 10.07
N LEU A 324 1.33 21.87 10.38
CA LEU A 324 0.94 21.53 11.74
C LEU A 324 2.03 20.81 12.53
N LEU A 325 2.85 20.00 11.88
CA LEU A 325 3.77 19.14 12.62
C LEU A 325 5.00 19.91 13.13
N PRO A 326 5.36 19.75 14.41
CA PRO A 326 6.59 20.31 14.94
C PRO A 326 7.83 19.63 14.34
N VAL A 327 8.98 20.31 14.49
CA VAL A 327 10.27 19.81 14.05
C VAL A 327 10.58 18.46 14.71
N GLY A 328 11.10 17.51 13.97
CA GLY A 328 11.37 16.13 14.36
C GLY A 328 10.17 15.21 14.10
N VAL A 329 8.95 15.61 14.46
CA VAL A 329 7.71 14.86 14.17
C VAL A 329 7.39 14.90 12.68
N LYS A 330 7.63 16.04 12.03
CA LYS A 330 7.50 16.20 10.57
C LYS A 330 8.39 15.19 9.83
N GLY A 331 9.63 15.01 10.28
CA GLY A 331 10.55 14.00 9.70
C GLY A 331 10.04 12.58 9.83
N ILE A 332 9.43 12.20 10.98
CA ILE A 332 8.83 10.88 11.20
C ILE A 332 7.62 10.66 10.28
N ALA A 333 6.70 11.62 10.21
CA ALA A 333 5.50 11.52 9.39
C ALA A 333 5.84 11.48 7.89
N PHE A 334 6.85 12.25 7.46
CA PHE A 334 7.35 12.19 6.10
C PHE A 334 8.05 10.86 5.79
N ALA A 335 8.81 10.31 6.74
CA ALA A 335 9.38 8.97 6.63
C ALA A 335 8.29 7.90 6.49
N ALA A 336 7.20 8.01 7.28
CA ALA A 336 6.05 7.12 7.19
C ALA A 336 5.38 7.16 5.81
N LEU A 337 5.17 8.35 5.26
CA LEU A 337 4.59 8.51 3.92
C LEU A 337 5.52 7.93 2.83
N THR A 338 6.82 8.20 2.93
CA THR A 338 7.81 7.61 2.00
C THR A 338 7.86 6.09 2.14
N ALA A 339 7.70 5.56 3.37
CA ALA A 339 7.59 4.13 3.63
C ALA A 339 6.44 3.50 2.84
N ALA A 340 5.27 4.11 2.91
CA ALA A 340 4.08 3.65 2.19
C ALA A 340 4.31 3.60 0.66
N ILE A 341 4.92 4.64 0.11
CA ILE A 341 5.24 4.73 -1.33
C ILE A 341 6.20 3.62 -1.73
N VAL A 342 7.32 3.50 -1.01
CA VAL A 342 8.41 2.58 -1.34
C VAL A 342 7.99 1.12 -1.17
N SER A 343 7.21 0.80 -0.13
CA SER A 343 6.65 -0.55 0.05
C SER A 343 5.77 -0.95 -1.13
N SER A 344 4.87 -0.08 -1.55
CA SER A 344 3.97 -0.35 -2.68
C SER A 344 4.74 -0.52 -3.99
N LEU A 345 5.75 0.31 -4.25
CA LEU A 345 6.63 0.17 -5.42
C LEU A 345 7.37 -1.16 -5.43
N ALA A 346 8.04 -1.52 -4.33
CA ALA A 346 8.78 -2.77 -4.20
C ALA A 346 7.88 -4.00 -4.36
N SER A 347 6.68 -3.93 -3.79
CA SER A 347 5.66 -4.97 -3.90
C SER A 347 5.21 -5.19 -5.33
N MET A 348 4.99 -4.10 -6.05
CA MET A 348 4.54 -4.14 -7.43
C MET A 348 5.65 -4.62 -8.37
N MET A 349 6.88 -4.14 -8.19
CA MET A 349 8.05 -4.62 -8.95
C MET A 349 8.27 -6.12 -8.77
N ASN A 350 8.16 -6.63 -7.53
CA ASN A 350 8.26 -8.06 -7.26
C ASN A 350 7.13 -8.86 -7.95
N SER A 351 5.92 -8.33 -8.00
CA SER A 351 4.78 -8.99 -8.65
C SER A 351 4.88 -8.98 -10.17
N ILE A 352 5.33 -7.88 -10.77
CA ILE A 352 5.64 -7.77 -12.21
C ILE A 352 6.68 -8.83 -12.57
N SER A 353 7.78 -8.89 -11.81
CA SER A 353 8.84 -9.87 -12.00
C SER A 353 8.30 -11.31 -11.87
N THR A 354 7.43 -11.58 -10.90
CA THR A 354 6.82 -12.90 -10.71
C THR A 354 5.96 -13.31 -11.89
N ILE A 355 5.02 -12.45 -12.31
CA ILE A 355 4.12 -12.74 -13.44
C ILE A 355 4.93 -12.94 -14.72
N PHE A 356 5.86 -12.03 -15.04
CA PHE A 356 6.65 -12.18 -16.25
C PHE A 356 7.47 -13.48 -16.25
N THR A 357 8.16 -13.75 -15.15
CA THR A 357 9.04 -14.92 -15.06
C THR A 357 8.27 -16.23 -15.09
N MET A 358 7.20 -16.36 -14.31
CA MET A 358 6.44 -17.62 -14.20
C MET A 358 5.49 -17.83 -15.37
N ASP A 359 4.81 -16.78 -15.83
CA ASP A 359 3.72 -16.92 -16.80
C ASP A 359 4.15 -16.69 -18.25
N ILE A 360 5.23 -15.92 -18.49
CA ILE A 360 5.73 -15.64 -19.84
C ILE A 360 7.07 -16.32 -20.09
N TYR A 361 8.11 -16.02 -19.30
CA TYR A 361 9.45 -16.53 -19.54
C TYR A 361 9.51 -18.06 -19.45
N ARG A 362 9.06 -18.64 -18.34
CA ARG A 362 9.05 -20.10 -18.12
C ARG A 362 8.03 -20.80 -19.03
N SER A 363 6.93 -20.15 -19.39
CA SER A 363 5.88 -20.77 -20.21
C SER A 363 6.17 -20.74 -21.71
N TYR A 364 6.87 -19.72 -22.22
CA TYR A 364 7.02 -19.48 -23.67
C TYR A 364 8.47 -19.28 -24.13
N LEU A 365 9.28 -18.52 -23.37
CA LEU A 365 10.63 -18.15 -23.81
C LEU A 365 11.65 -19.26 -23.52
N ARG A 366 11.59 -19.85 -22.31
CA ARG A 366 12.45 -20.95 -21.89
C ARG A 366 11.69 -22.01 -21.08
N PRO A 367 10.88 -22.88 -21.72
CA PRO A 367 10.10 -23.91 -21.01
C PRO A 367 10.96 -24.96 -20.27
N LYS A 368 12.23 -25.10 -20.62
CA LYS A 368 13.20 -26.02 -19.99
C LYS A 368 14.19 -25.30 -19.08
N ALA A 369 13.91 -24.04 -18.69
CA ALA A 369 14.76 -23.30 -17.78
C ALA A 369 14.89 -24.02 -16.43
N VAL A 370 16.12 -24.16 -15.93
CA VAL A 370 16.36 -24.66 -14.59
C VAL A 370 16.02 -23.60 -13.55
N GLU A 371 15.73 -23.99 -12.32
CA GLU A 371 15.30 -23.07 -11.25
C GLU A 371 16.25 -21.86 -11.06
N ARG A 372 17.56 -22.08 -11.25
CA ARG A 372 18.57 -21.01 -11.21
C ARG A 372 18.37 -19.93 -12.29
N ASP A 373 17.99 -20.34 -13.51
CA ASP A 373 17.73 -19.40 -14.61
C ASP A 373 16.44 -18.61 -14.37
N VAL A 374 15.46 -19.25 -13.74
CA VAL A 374 14.18 -18.63 -13.34
C VAL A 374 14.42 -17.57 -12.24
N ASP A 375 15.20 -17.88 -11.22
CA ASP A 375 15.62 -16.94 -10.17
C ASP A 375 16.41 -15.75 -10.77
N ALA A 376 17.36 -16.02 -11.68
CA ALA A 376 18.16 -14.99 -12.34
C ALA A 376 17.29 -14.06 -13.21
N CYS A 377 16.33 -14.61 -13.96
CA CYS A 377 15.38 -13.82 -14.75
C CYS A 377 14.54 -12.91 -13.86
N GLY A 378 14.04 -13.45 -12.73
CA GLY A 378 13.25 -12.67 -11.77
C GLY A 378 14.02 -11.48 -11.21
N ARG A 379 15.30 -11.67 -10.87
CA ARG A 379 16.18 -10.60 -10.35
C ARG A 379 16.47 -9.53 -11.40
N MET A 380 16.74 -9.93 -12.66
CA MET A 380 16.97 -8.97 -13.74
C MET A 380 15.76 -8.11 -14.07
N LEU A 381 14.58 -8.65 -13.93
CA LEU A 381 13.33 -7.89 -14.18
C LEU A 381 12.92 -6.97 -13.03
N GLY A 382 13.46 -7.20 -11.84
CA GLY A 382 13.32 -6.27 -10.72
C GLY A 382 14.24 -5.05 -10.83
N GLN A 383 15.07 -4.97 -11.88
CA GLN A 383 15.91 -3.81 -12.21
C GLN A 383 15.16 -2.86 -13.14
#